data_5913448d5aa37d7ecd36e33626bdca31
#
_entry.id   5913448d5aa37d7ecd36e33626bdca31
#
_cell.length_a   1.000
_cell.length_b   1.000
_cell.length_c   1.000
_cell.angle_alpha   90.00
_cell.angle_beta   90.00
_cell.angle_gamma   90.00
#
_symmetry.space_group_name_H-M   'P 1'
#
loop_
_entity.id
_entity.type
_entity.pdbx_description
1 polymer ?
#
loop_
_entity_poly.entity_id
_entity_poly.type
_entity_poly.pdbx_seq_one_letter_code
_entity_poly.pdbx_strand_id
1 'polypeptide(L)'
;MKRHLSHQILPIVLAIAGIVSSTPVSDARSDLPCYMEDSNGNIVDLGHLCGGGKASVFTVPIKRRVSGIPVVEVRFNGNRRFEMLFDTGASGIAITAPMAKSLNVMPEGVVTTSTAGGKVNVPQARVASVAVGDVQVNNPQVTINQNLDMGLLGQGFFGVYDVTIKEDVIELRSR
;
A
#
# COMPACT_ATOMS: atom_id res chain seq x y z
N MET A 1 100.52 21.67 -7.55
CA MET A 1 99.17 21.56 -6.87
C MET A 1 98.09 21.78 -7.93
N LYS A 2 97.51 20.70 -8.47
CA LYS A 2 96.42 20.75 -9.48
C LYS A 2 95.22 20.20 -8.81
N ARG A 3 94.16 21.04 -8.65
CA ARG A 3 92.84 20.63 -8.14
C ARG A 3 92.03 20.12 -9.31
N HIS A 4 91.66 18.86 -9.26
CA HIS A 4 90.70 18.28 -10.15
C HIS A 4 89.27 18.65 -9.66
N LEU A 5 88.48 19.32 -10.52
CA LEU A 5 87.06 19.61 -10.30
C LEU A 5 86.29 18.48 -10.96
N SER A 6 85.75 17.66 -10.12
CA SER A 6 84.79 16.58 -10.60
C SER A 6 83.41 17.15 -10.80
N HIS A 7 82.95 17.12 -12.04
CA HIS A 7 81.60 17.46 -12.37
C HIS A 7 80.67 16.23 -12.15
N GLN A 8 79.88 16.29 -11.14
CA GLN A 8 78.85 15.32 -10.95
C GLN A 8 77.60 15.72 -11.78
N ILE A 9 77.25 14.90 -12.76
CA ILE A 9 76.03 15.02 -13.56
C ILE A 9 74.93 14.27 -12.81
N LEU A 10 73.90 15.00 -12.29
CA LEU A 10 72.77 14.45 -11.62
C LEU A 10 71.65 14.12 -12.69
N PRO A 11 71.16 12.88 -12.75
CA PRO A 11 70.10 12.59 -13.69
C PRO A 11 68.75 13.15 -13.16
N ILE A 12 68.11 13.97 -13.97
CA ILE A 12 66.75 14.45 -13.73
C ILE A 12 65.78 13.29 -14.06
N VAL A 13 65.22 12.68 -13.01
CA VAL A 13 64.14 11.71 -13.18
C VAL A 13 62.83 12.50 -13.35
N LEU A 14 62.28 12.54 -14.55
CA LEU A 14 60.99 13.14 -14.84
C LEU A 14 59.92 12.15 -14.41
N ALA A 15 59.30 12.39 -13.24
CA ALA A 15 58.15 11.63 -12.78
C ALA A 15 56.90 12.13 -13.52
N ILE A 16 56.40 11.33 -14.46
CA ILE A 16 55.08 11.57 -15.11
C ILE A 16 54.03 11.08 -14.11
N ALA A 17 53.43 12.01 -13.38
CA ALA A 17 52.24 11.74 -12.59
C ALA A 17 51.04 11.55 -13.52
N GLY A 18 50.65 10.31 -13.79
CA GLY A 18 49.42 9.99 -14.47
C GLY A 18 48.21 10.38 -13.62
N ILE A 19 47.50 11.42 -14.04
CA ILE A 19 46.22 11.79 -13.45
C ILE A 19 45.21 10.76 -13.95
N VAL A 20 44.87 9.77 -13.13
CA VAL A 20 43.73 8.90 -13.34
C VAL A 20 42.47 9.71 -13.03
N SER A 21 41.90 10.30 -14.04
CA SER A 21 40.54 10.89 -13.95
C SER A 21 39.55 9.77 -13.78
N SER A 22 39.20 9.46 -12.53
CA SER A 22 38.02 8.66 -12.23
C SER A 22 36.79 9.52 -12.56
N THR A 23 36.21 9.30 -13.72
CA THR A 23 34.86 9.80 -14.02
C THR A 23 33.91 9.13 -13.03
N PRO A 24 33.11 9.87 -12.25
CA PRO A 24 32.05 9.25 -11.49
C PRO A 24 31.11 8.58 -12.49
N VAL A 25 30.95 7.26 -12.35
CA VAL A 25 29.83 6.55 -12.99
C VAL A 25 28.59 7.13 -12.34
N SER A 26 27.92 8.03 -13.06
CA SER A 26 26.57 8.44 -12.69
C SER A 26 25.72 7.18 -12.78
N ASP A 27 25.35 6.62 -11.62
CA ASP A 27 24.20 5.74 -11.53
C ASP A 27 23.06 6.49 -12.21
N ALA A 28 22.70 6.06 -13.40
CA ALA A 28 21.49 6.51 -14.08
C ALA A 28 20.32 5.96 -13.26
N ARG A 29 20.01 6.67 -12.16
CA ARG A 29 18.74 6.49 -11.47
C ARG A 29 17.65 6.74 -12.49
N SER A 30 16.80 5.77 -12.63
CA SER A 30 15.58 5.76 -13.44
C SER A 30 14.51 6.74 -12.91
N ASP A 31 14.93 7.92 -12.48
CA ASP A 31 14.05 9.00 -12.01
C ASP A 31 13.66 9.96 -13.14
N LEU A 32 13.87 9.55 -14.39
CA LEU A 32 13.32 10.29 -15.51
C LEU A 32 11.79 10.16 -15.46
N PRO A 33 11.06 11.29 -15.40
CA PRO A 33 9.62 11.25 -15.46
C PRO A 33 9.20 10.51 -16.74
N CYS A 34 8.32 9.53 -16.58
CA CYS A 34 7.76 8.80 -17.70
C CYS A 34 6.75 9.69 -18.40
N TYR A 35 7.14 10.27 -19.53
CA TYR A 35 6.28 11.13 -20.34
C TYR A 35 6.49 10.87 -21.81
N MET A 36 5.53 11.29 -22.59
CA MET A 36 5.61 11.34 -24.04
C MET A 36 5.31 12.77 -24.50
N GLU A 37 6.04 13.23 -25.51
CA GLU A 37 5.73 14.48 -26.20
C GLU A 37 4.95 14.16 -27.48
N ASP A 38 3.78 14.80 -27.64
CA ASP A 38 3.00 14.65 -28.86
C ASP A 38 3.58 15.48 -30.01
N SER A 39 3.07 15.32 -31.22
CA SER A 39 3.53 16.04 -32.42
C SER A 39 3.34 17.56 -32.33
N ASN A 40 2.65 18.08 -31.33
CA ASN A 40 2.39 19.49 -31.09
C ASN A 40 3.24 20.05 -29.93
N GLY A 41 4.13 19.21 -29.34
CA GLY A 41 4.99 19.60 -28.23
C GLY A 41 4.32 19.50 -26.84
N ASN A 42 3.13 18.89 -26.72
CA ASN A 42 2.49 18.73 -25.43
C ASN A 42 3.07 17.51 -24.70
N ILE A 43 3.34 17.70 -23.41
CA ILE A 43 3.82 16.64 -22.53
C ILE A 43 2.62 15.85 -21.98
N VAL A 44 2.63 14.54 -22.23
CA VAL A 44 1.67 13.58 -21.67
C VAL A 44 2.36 12.74 -20.62
N ASP A 45 1.92 12.81 -19.39
CA ASP A 45 2.44 12.00 -18.28
C ASP A 45 2.01 10.53 -18.47
N LEU A 46 2.99 9.66 -18.58
CA LEU A 46 2.81 8.21 -18.70
C LEU A 46 3.29 7.46 -17.44
N GLY A 47 3.45 8.13 -16.32
CA GLY A 47 3.95 7.54 -15.06
C GLY A 47 3.22 6.26 -14.66
N HIS A 48 1.92 6.16 -14.95
CA HIS A 48 1.10 4.97 -14.72
C HIS A 48 1.43 3.78 -15.63
N LEU A 49 2.06 4.01 -16.79
CA LEU A 49 2.44 2.95 -17.73
C LEU A 49 3.88 2.47 -17.53
N CYS A 50 4.74 3.30 -16.96
CA CYS A 50 6.17 3.01 -16.82
C CYS A 50 6.53 2.36 -15.47
N GLY A 51 5.57 1.96 -14.67
CA GLY A 51 5.83 1.33 -13.36
C GLY A 51 6.48 2.26 -12.32
N GLY A 52 6.61 3.56 -12.64
CA GLY A 52 7.15 4.59 -11.74
C GLY A 52 6.10 5.22 -10.80
N GLY A 53 4.86 4.74 -10.82
CA GLY A 53 3.89 5.08 -9.80
C GLY A 53 4.41 4.58 -8.45
N LYS A 54 4.83 5.48 -7.57
CA LYS A 54 5.06 5.11 -6.16
C LYS A 54 3.79 4.41 -5.69
N ALA A 55 3.89 3.11 -5.38
CA ALA A 55 2.76 2.38 -4.83
C ALA A 55 2.18 3.21 -3.68
N SER A 56 0.93 3.65 -3.82
CA SER A 56 0.30 4.46 -2.80
C SER A 56 0.19 3.64 -1.53
N VAL A 57 0.66 4.19 -0.42
CA VAL A 57 0.55 3.57 0.90
C VAL A 57 -0.48 4.37 1.68
N PHE A 58 -1.59 3.72 2.01
CA PHE A 58 -2.63 4.27 2.84
C PHE A 58 -2.44 3.76 4.27
N THR A 59 -2.64 4.63 5.25
CA THR A 59 -2.52 4.28 6.66
C THR A 59 -3.88 4.25 7.34
N VAL A 60 -4.13 3.20 8.10
CA VAL A 60 -5.36 2.99 8.87
C VAL A 60 -5.02 2.90 10.35
N PRO A 61 -5.41 3.87 11.17
CA PRO A 61 -5.17 3.83 12.61
C PRO A 61 -5.89 2.64 13.28
N ILE A 62 -5.18 1.92 14.14
CA ILE A 62 -5.75 0.88 15.00
C ILE A 62 -6.30 1.56 16.24
N LYS A 63 -7.61 1.45 16.47
CA LYS A 63 -8.28 2.04 17.64
C LYS A 63 -7.95 1.26 18.93
N ARG A 64 -7.94 -0.04 18.83
CA ARG A 64 -7.62 -1.01 19.89
C ARG A 64 -7.48 -2.41 19.30
N ARG A 65 -7.21 -3.40 20.14
CA ARG A 65 -7.19 -4.80 19.73
C ARG A 65 -8.18 -5.61 20.56
N VAL A 66 -8.81 -6.59 19.94
CA VAL A 66 -9.66 -7.60 20.58
C VAL A 66 -9.05 -8.96 20.27
N SER A 67 -8.62 -9.68 21.30
CA SER A 67 -7.91 -10.96 21.15
C SER A 67 -6.73 -10.90 20.16
N GLY A 68 -6.00 -9.78 20.15
CA GLY A 68 -4.88 -9.55 19.25
C GLY A 68 -5.26 -9.03 17.85
N ILE A 69 -6.52 -9.11 17.44
CA ILE A 69 -7.01 -8.66 16.14
C ILE A 69 -7.23 -7.13 16.20
N PRO A 70 -6.72 -6.36 15.22
CA PRO A 70 -6.93 -4.93 15.16
C PRO A 70 -8.40 -4.56 15.00
N VAL A 71 -8.83 -3.52 15.69
CA VAL A 71 -10.13 -2.86 15.51
C VAL A 71 -9.89 -1.52 14.86
N VAL A 72 -10.60 -1.25 13.76
CA VAL A 72 -10.52 -0.03 12.99
C VAL A 72 -11.87 0.64 12.87
N GLU A 73 -11.88 1.95 12.67
CA GLU A 73 -13.09 2.70 12.35
C GLU A 73 -13.41 2.57 10.86
N VAL A 74 -14.60 2.09 10.56
CA VAL A 74 -15.10 1.89 9.19
C VAL A 74 -16.30 2.80 8.96
N ARG A 75 -16.29 3.53 7.84
CA ARG A 75 -17.36 4.42 7.43
C ARG A 75 -18.17 3.77 6.31
N PHE A 76 -19.46 3.65 6.53
CA PHE A 76 -20.45 3.15 5.58
C PHE A 76 -21.28 4.28 5.00
N ASN A 77 -21.60 4.19 3.72
CA ASN A 77 -22.52 5.09 3.01
C ASN A 77 -22.18 6.59 3.27
N GLY A 78 -20.89 6.90 3.37
CA GLY A 78 -20.37 8.26 3.53
C GLY A 78 -20.40 8.81 4.97
N ASN A 79 -21.32 8.40 5.84
CA ASN A 79 -21.52 9.07 7.13
C ASN A 79 -21.73 8.14 8.36
N ARG A 80 -22.02 6.88 8.17
CA ARG A 80 -22.23 5.94 9.28
C ARG A 80 -20.91 5.28 9.67
N ARG A 81 -20.48 5.43 10.93
CA ARG A 81 -19.23 4.89 11.44
C ARG A 81 -19.48 3.74 12.40
N PHE A 82 -18.69 2.69 12.23
CA PHE A 82 -18.69 1.51 13.10
C PHE A 82 -17.26 1.07 13.37
N GLU A 83 -17.00 0.51 14.53
CA GLU A 83 -15.78 -0.23 14.79
C GLU A 83 -15.94 -1.65 14.27
N MET A 84 -14.94 -2.12 13.53
CA MET A 84 -14.90 -3.46 12.97
C MET A 84 -13.55 -4.12 13.20
N LEU A 85 -13.53 -5.44 13.30
CA LEU A 85 -12.30 -6.23 13.28
C LEU A 85 -11.68 -6.18 11.88
N PHE A 86 -10.40 -5.84 11.80
CA PHE A 86 -9.62 -6.00 10.58
C PHE A 86 -9.16 -7.45 10.52
N ASP A 87 -9.93 -8.29 9.83
CA ASP A 87 -9.78 -9.75 9.86
C ASP A 87 -9.20 -10.27 8.55
N THR A 88 -7.92 -10.62 8.56
CA THR A 88 -7.21 -11.16 7.38
C THR A 88 -7.68 -12.56 7.01
N GLY A 89 -8.35 -13.26 7.90
CA GLY A 89 -8.94 -14.59 7.64
C GLY A 89 -10.35 -14.54 7.03
N ALA A 90 -11.01 -13.38 7.08
CA ALA A 90 -12.34 -13.23 6.48
C ALA A 90 -12.23 -12.96 4.97
N SER A 91 -12.98 -13.71 4.16
CA SER A 91 -12.99 -13.54 2.69
C SER A 91 -13.77 -12.31 2.22
N GLY A 92 -14.70 -11.80 3.03
CA GLY A 92 -15.59 -10.69 2.66
C GLY A 92 -15.73 -9.64 3.75
N ILE A 93 -16.73 -8.79 3.59
CA ILE A 93 -17.16 -7.84 4.61
C ILE A 93 -18.40 -8.43 5.29
N ALA A 94 -18.35 -8.62 6.61
CA ALA A 94 -19.49 -9.09 7.38
C ALA A 94 -19.96 -8.01 8.36
N ILE A 95 -21.24 -7.67 8.31
CA ILE A 95 -21.86 -6.72 9.23
C ILE A 95 -22.77 -7.44 10.20
N THR A 96 -22.96 -6.88 11.38
CA THR A 96 -23.90 -7.40 12.37
C THR A 96 -25.34 -7.04 12.03
N ALA A 97 -26.32 -7.73 12.61
CA ALA A 97 -27.73 -7.38 12.42
C ALA A 97 -28.07 -5.95 12.89
N PRO A 98 -27.56 -5.44 14.02
CA PRO A 98 -27.75 -4.04 14.40
C PRO A 98 -27.15 -3.04 13.38
N MET A 99 -25.97 -3.36 12.81
CA MET A 99 -25.37 -2.53 11.74
C MET A 99 -26.27 -2.48 10.51
N ALA A 100 -26.75 -3.63 10.03
CA ALA A 100 -27.65 -3.72 8.89
C ALA A 100 -28.91 -2.89 9.10
N LYS A 101 -29.52 -2.98 10.28
CA LYS A 101 -30.68 -2.15 10.67
C LYS A 101 -30.36 -0.66 10.66
N SER A 102 -29.22 -0.26 11.24
CA SER A 102 -28.77 1.14 11.27
C SER A 102 -28.49 1.71 9.88
N LEU A 103 -28.04 0.87 8.96
CA LEU A 103 -27.74 1.22 7.57
C LEU A 103 -28.96 1.14 6.65
N ASN A 104 -30.13 0.69 7.14
CA ASN A 104 -31.32 0.36 6.37
C ASN A 104 -31.02 -0.60 5.21
N VAL A 105 -30.14 -1.58 5.46
CA VAL A 105 -29.74 -2.56 4.45
C VAL A 105 -30.75 -3.69 4.40
N MET A 106 -31.27 -3.96 3.21
CA MET A 106 -32.20 -5.07 2.95
C MET A 106 -31.46 -6.22 2.29
N PRO A 107 -31.67 -7.47 2.76
CA PRO A 107 -31.11 -8.64 2.11
C PRO A 107 -31.55 -8.77 0.64
N GLU A 108 -30.59 -9.05 -0.23
CA GLU A 108 -30.81 -9.31 -1.67
C GLU A 108 -30.76 -10.80 -2.00
N GLY A 109 -30.26 -11.61 -1.07
CA GLY A 109 -30.11 -13.06 -1.24
C GLY A 109 -29.51 -13.72 -0.02
N VAL A 110 -29.12 -15.00 -0.18
CA VAL A 110 -28.47 -15.80 0.84
C VAL A 110 -27.23 -16.47 0.25
N VAL A 111 -26.13 -16.46 0.97
CA VAL A 111 -24.90 -17.15 0.59
C VAL A 111 -24.47 -18.12 1.68
N THR A 112 -23.84 -19.21 1.27
CA THR A 112 -23.19 -20.13 2.19
C THR A 112 -21.76 -19.65 2.43
N THR A 113 -21.42 -19.38 3.68
CA THR A 113 -20.06 -19.01 4.08
C THR A 113 -19.47 -20.08 5.00
N SER A 114 -18.15 -20.28 4.91
CA SER A 114 -17.42 -21.18 5.82
C SER A 114 -16.91 -20.37 7.00
N THR A 115 -17.14 -20.90 8.20
CA THR A 115 -16.66 -20.32 9.46
C THR A 115 -15.88 -21.39 10.24
N ALA A 116 -15.22 -21.01 11.31
CA ALA A 116 -14.56 -21.95 12.22
C ALA A 116 -15.56 -22.98 12.81
N GLY A 117 -16.85 -22.62 12.93
CA GLY A 117 -17.93 -23.50 13.39
C GLY A 117 -18.60 -24.30 12.30
N GLY A 118 -18.12 -24.24 11.04
CA GLY A 118 -18.71 -24.93 9.90
C GLY A 118 -19.37 -23.99 8.89
N LYS A 119 -20.11 -24.59 7.95
CA LYS A 119 -20.84 -23.82 6.90
C LYS A 119 -22.13 -23.26 7.47
N VAL A 120 -22.37 -21.98 7.22
CA VAL A 120 -23.58 -21.27 7.61
C VAL A 120 -24.16 -20.52 6.41
N ASN A 121 -25.49 -20.45 6.36
CA ASN A 121 -26.18 -19.61 5.38
C ASN A 121 -26.46 -18.26 6.00
N VAL A 122 -25.97 -17.19 5.36
CA VAL A 122 -26.12 -15.83 5.84
C VAL A 122 -26.76 -14.96 4.76
N PRO A 123 -27.64 -14.02 5.14
CA PRO A 123 -28.18 -13.04 4.22
C PRO A 123 -27.03 -12.19 3.62
N GLN A 124 -27.18 -11.85 2.35
CA GLN A 124 -26.26 -11.03 1.59
C GLN A 124 -26.95 -9.77 1.12
N ALA A 125 -26.23 -8.66 1.08
CA ALA A 125 -26.74 -7.37 0.67
C ALA A 125 -25.64 -6.52 0.04
N ARG A 126 -26.01 -5.33 -0.46
CA ARG A 126 -25.05 -4.31 -0.90
C ARG A 126 -25.18 -3.05 -0.07
N VAL A 127 -24.08 -2.35 0.06
CA VAL A 127 -24.04 -1.00 0.66
C VAL A 127 -23.45 -0.03 -0.37
N ALA A 128 -23.81 1.25 -0.28
CA ALA A 128 -23.33 2.22 -1.28
C ALA A 128 -21.81 2.41 -1.24
N SER A 129 -21.21 2.40 -0.04
CA SER A 129 -19.75 2.47 0.10
C SER A 129 -19.29 1.95 1.45
N VAL A 130 -18.04 1.48 1.49
CA VAL A 130 -17.28 1.17 2.69
C VAL A 130 -15.94 1.87 2.58
N ALA A 131 -15.55 2.64 3.60
CA ALA A 131 -14.31 3.38 3.61
C ALA A 131 -13.57 3.24 4.95
N VAL A 132 -12.24 3.21 4.88
CA VAL A 132 -11.33 3.21 6.02
C VAL A 132 -10.17 4.15 5.70
N GLY A 133 -9.99 5.21 6.50
CA GLY A 133 -9.07 6.27 6.11
C GLY A 133 -9.44 6.84 4.74
N ASP A 134 -8.46 6.89 3.84
CA ASP A 134 -8.61 7.38 2.47
C ASP A 134 -8.99 6.28 1.46
N VAL A 135 -9.03 5.02 1.89
CA VAL A 135 -9.42 3.91 1.02
C VAL A 135 -10.93 3.74 1.04
N GLN A 136 -11.55 3.70 -0.15
CA GLN A 136 -12.98 3.48 -0.30
C GLN A 136 -13.27 2.44 -1.38
N VAL A 137 -14.22 1.55 -1.07
CA VAL A 137 -14.81 0.61 -2.01
C VAL A 137 -16.27 1.02 -2.23
N ASN A 138 -16.66 1.17 -3.49
CA ASN A 138 -18.03 1.54 -3.86
C ASN A 138 -18.85 0.29 -4.18
N ASN A 139 -20.11 0.30 -3.74
CA ASN A 139 -21.09 -0.76 -3.98
C ASN A 139 -20.60 -2.18 -3.58
N PRO A 140 -19.86 -2.35 -2.45
CA PRO A 140 -19.41 -3.67 -2.05
C PRO A 140 -20.57 -4.54 -1.59
N GLN A 141 -20.38 -5.85 -1.80
CA GLN A 141 -21.23 -6.87 -1.24
C GLN A 141 -20.87 -7.09 0.22
N VAL A 142 -21.86 -7.22 1.08
CA VAL A 142 -21.69 -7.52 2.50
C VAL A 142 -22.56 -8.72 2.90
N THR A 143 -22.13 -9.48 3.89
CA THR A 143 -22.97 -10.49 4.55
C THR A 143 -23.48 -9.99 5.87
N ILE A 144 -24.70 -10.38 6.24
CA ILE A 144 -25.32 -10.01 7.52
C ILE A 144 -25.26 -11.23 8.43
N ASN A 145 -24.44 -11.16 9.48
CA ASN A 145 -24.28 -12.28 10.40
C ASN A 145 -24.84 -11.91 11.78
N GLN A 146 -25.86 -12.66 12.22
CA GLN A 146 -26.54 -12.44 13.48
C GLN A 146 -25.75 -12.89 14.71
N ASN A 147 -24.74 -13.74 14.50
CA ASN A 147 -23.90 -14.32 15.56
C ASN A 147 -22.62 -13.54 15.80
N LEU A 148 -22.42 -12.41 15.12
CA LEU A 148 -21.27 -11.53 15.33
C LEU A 148 -21.63 -10.41 16.29
N ASP A 149 -20.79 -10.19 17.29
CA ASP A 149 -20.86 -9.03 18.19
C ASP A 149 -20.26 -7.78 17.54
N MET A 150 -19.32 -7.96 16.60
CA MET A 150 -18.65 -6.89 15.86
C MET A 150 -18.50 -7.29 14.38
N GLY A 151 -18.61 -6.31 13.47
CA GLY A 151 -18.41 -6.54 12.06
C GLY A 151 -16.97 -6.97 11.73
N LEU A 152 -16.80 -7.67 10.60
CA LEU A 152 -15.50 -8.10 10.08
C LEU A 152 -15.21 -7.36 8.78
N LEU A 153 -14.06 -6.71 8.71
CA LEU A 153 -13.52 -6.09 7.50
C LEU A 153 -12.45 -7.05 6.94
N GLY A 154 -12.80 -7.80 5.92
CA GLY A 154 -11.96 -8.83 5.33
C GLY A 154 -11.49 -8.53 3.91
N GLN A 155 -11.06 -9.57 3.20
CA GLN A 155 -10.47 -9.50 1.85
C GLN A 155 -11.37 -8.78 0.82
N GLY A 156 -12.68 -8.80 0.98
CA GLY A 156 -13.61 -8.05 0.14
C GLY A 156 -13.41 -6.53 0.18
N PHE A 157 -12.65 -6.02 1.16
CA PHE A 157 -12.24 -4.62 1.23
C PHE A 157 -10.77 -4.42 0.82
N PHE A 158 -9.85 -5.15 1.43
CA PHE A 158 -8.41 -4.89 1.28
C PHE A 158 -7.68 -5.93 0.39
N GLY A 159 -8.38 -6.88 -0.23
CA GLY A 159 -7.76 -7.97 -0.98
C GLY A 159 -6.94 -7.56 -2.21
N VAL A 160 -7.07 -6.30 -2.67
CA VAL A 160 -6.27 -5.73 -3.76
C VAL A 160 -5.01 -5.00 -3.27
N TYR A 161 -4.76 -4.98 -1.96
CA TYR A 161 -3.61 -4.34 -1.32
C TYR A 161 -2.67 -5.36 -0.70
N ASP A 162 -1.40 -5.01 -0.61
CA ASP A 162 -0.47 -5.62 0.32
C ASP A 162 -0.68 -5.00 1.69
N VAL A 163 -0.84 -5.85 2.71
CA VAL A 163 -1.22 -5.43 4.06
C VAL A 163 -0.04 -5.62 5.02
N THR A 164 0.35 -4.56 5.72
CA THR A 164 1.32 -4.62 6.83
C THR A 164 0.64 -4.14 8.10
N ILE A 165 0.53 -5.00 9.11
CA ILE A 165 -0.06 -4.68 10.42
C ILE A 165 1.08 -4.37 11.39
N LYS A 166 1.13 -3.11 11.84
CA LYS A 166 2.07 -2.61 12.86
C LYS A 166 1.37 -2.50 14.22
N GLU A 167 2.05 -1.94 15.20
CA GLU A 167 1.50 -1.79 16.56
C GLU A 167 0.23 -0.92 16.56
N ASP A 168 0.30 0.28 16.00
CA ASP A 168 -0.77 1.29 16.07
C ASP A 168 -1.43 1.59 14.72
N VAL A 169 -0.93 1.00 13.63
CA VAL A 169 -1.38 1.33 12.29
C VAL A 169 -1.33 0.12 11.36
N ILE A 170 -2.24 0.07 10.41
CA ILE A 170 -2.22 -0.85 9.28
C ILE A 170 -1.84 -0.05 8.03
N GLU A 171 -0.88 -0.54 7.27
CA GLU A 171 -0.50 0.01 5.96
C GLU A 171 -1.10 -0.85 4.86
N LEU A 172 -1.78 -0.19 3.94
CA LEU A 172 -2.35 -0.77 2.72
C LEU A 172 -1.57 -0.20 1.53
N ARG A 173 -0.78 -1.04 0.87
CA ARG A 173 0.01 -0.66 -0.31
C ARG A 173 -0.71 -1.13 -1.56
N SER A 174 -0.99 -0.23 -2.50
CA SER A 174 -1.52 -0.63 -3.81
C SER A 174 -0.53 -1.55 -4.52
N ARG A 175 -1.07 -2.63 -5.09
CA ARG A 175 -0.30 -3.56 -5.94
C ARG A 175 -0.15 -3.01 -7.34
#